data_2e8b1bb4feb4328101438c70aadace86
#
_entry.id   2e8b1bb4feb4328101438c70aadace86
#
_cell.length_a   1.000
_cell.length_b   1.000
_cell.length_c   1.000
_cell.angle_alpha   90.00
_cell.angle_beta   90.00
_cell.angle_gamma   90.00
#
_symmetry.space_group_name_H-M   'P 1'
#
loop_
_entity.id
_entity.type
_entity.pdbx_description
1 polymer ?
#
loop_
_entity_poly.entity_id
_entity_poly.type
_entity_poly.pdbx_seq_one_letter_code
_entity_poly.pdbx_strand_id
1 'polypeptide(L)'
;MSIGASLQSLFQGKREKVLGVSERLMLRYSAKGDEASLAALYDLHSHKLFYFLKVLSDSTVAEDMCQRTWIKVIENRHLFKSGDNFQAWLFTIGRRTLIDEFRKNAKLEFNNEAVESFSLSELLKNAQSSVEDDVAKGIEKDVFKACIEQLPYKQKEALSLQFEGFSLAEIAAICGAEKETIKTRIRYAKDSLKTMLEKL
;
A
#
# COMPACT_ATOMS: atom_id res chain seq x y z
N MET A 1 1.02 -31.77 45.63
CA MET A 1 0.59 -30.38 45.53
C MET A 1 1.59 -29.62 44.71
N SER A 2 1.31 -29.53 43.60
CA SER A 2 1.28 -28.60 42.45
C SER A 2 2.49 -27.67 42.29
N ILE A 3 3.57 -28.21 41.68
CA ILE A 3 4.69 -27.42 41.14
C ILE A 3 4.43 -27.06 39.66
N GLY A 4 3.37 -27.63 39.05
CA GLY A 4 3.04 -27.41 37.61
C GLY A 4 2.44 -26.07 37.25
N ALA A 5 1.83 -25.34 38.17
CA ALA A 5 1.16 -24.08 37.89
C ALA A 5 2.11 -22.87 37.85
N SER A 6 3.26 -22.94 38.53
CA SER A 6 4.25 -21.84 38.54
C SER A 6 5.15 -21.79 37.31
N LEU A 7 5.31 -22.89 36.59
CA LEU A 7 6.13 -22.89 35.37
C LEU A 7 5.38 -22.37 34.12
N GLN A 8 4.05 -22.49 34.09
CA GLN A 8 3.26 -21.96 32.98
C GLN A 8 3.16 -20.42 33.00
N SER A 9 3.24 -19.77 34.16
CA SER A 9 3.22 -18.30 34.25
C SER A 9 4.54 -17.65 33.80
N LEU A 10 5.65 -18.38 33.85
CA LEU A 10 6.96 -17.88 33.42
C LEU A 10 7.13 -17.91 31.88
N PHE A 11 6.33 -18.71 31.16
CA PHE A 11 6.35 -18.75 29.68
C PHE A 11 5.28 -17.89 29.02
N GLN A 12 4.40 -17.25 29.76
CA GLN A 12 3.48 -16.20 29.27
C GLN A 12 4.08 -14.79 29.35
N GLY A 13 5.40 -14.67 29.22
CA GLY A 13 6.01 -13.40 28.88
C GLY A 13 5.41 -12.92 27.56
N LYS A 14 4.49 -11.92 27.60
CA LYS A 14 4.21 -11.06 26.46
C LYS A 14 5.57 -10.73 25.87
N ARG A 15 5.93 -11.31 24.73
CA ARG A 15 7.02 -10.79 23.93
C ARG A 15 6.61 -9.36 23.61
N GLU A 16 7.14 -8.40 24.36
CA GLU A 16 7.07 -7.00 23.97
C GLU A 16 7.65 -6.95 22.56
N LYS A 17 6.77 -6.75 21.60
CA LYS A 17 7.16 -6.59 20.21
C LYS A 17 8.06 -5.36 20.21
N VAL A 18 9.37 -5.52 20.01
CA VAL A 18 10.29 -4.40 19.94
C VAL A 18 9.75 -3.48 18.85
N LEU A 19 9.30 -2.29 19.26
CA LEU A 19 8.74 -1.31 18.35
C LEU A 19 9.80 -0.91 17.32
N GLY A 20 9.44 -0.96 16.05
CA GLY A 20 10.26 -0.48 14.95
C GLY A 20 10.57 1.03 15.08
N VAL A 21 11.51 1.50 14.28
CA VAL A 21 11.87 2.92 14.28
C VAL A 21 10.65 3.80 13.94
N SER A 22 9.91 3.42 12.91
CA SER A 22 8.73 4.16 12.44
C SER A 22 7.61 4.20 13.48
N GLU A 23 7.37 3.10 14.20
CA GLU A 23 6.37 3.06 15.26
C GLU A 23 6.74 3.97 16.43
N ARG A 24 8.02 4.00 16.83
CA ARG A 24 8.50 4.92 17.89
C ARG A 24 8.37 6.38 17.49
N LEU A 25 8.75 6.72 16.24
CA LEU A 25 8.61 8.07 15.70
C LEU A 25 7.14 8.48 15.66
N MET A 26 6.25 7.61 15.17
CA MET A 26 4.82 7.92 15.09
C MET A 26 4.18 8.09 16.47
N LEU A 27 4.52 7.26 17.45
CA LEU A 27 4.03 7.42 18.81
C LEU A 27 4.52 8.72 19.45
N ARG A 28 5.77 9.13 19.20
CA ARG A 28 6.30 10.41 19.67
C ARG A 28 5.57 11.58 19.01
N TYR A 29 5.37 11.53 17.70
CA TYR A 29 4.60 12.53 16.97
C TYR A 29 3.14 12.60 17.45
N SER A 30 2.48 11.48 17.62
CA SER A 30 1.10 11.41 18.10
C SER A 30 0.94 12.03 19.50
N ALA A 31 1.88 11.74 20.41
CA ALA A 31 1.79 12.19 21.80
C ALA A 31 2.17 13.67 22.00
N LYS A 32 3.18 14.17 21.28
CA LYS A 32 3.81 15.48 21.56
C LYS A 32 3.75 16.45 20.38
N GLY A 33 3.30 16.04 19.20
CA GLY A 33 3.38 16.85 17.98
C GLY A 33 4.82 17.09 17.51
N ASP A 34 5.75 16.18 17.81
CA ASP A 34 7.17 16.32 17.50
C ASP A 34 7.41 16.33 15.98
N GLU A 35 7.56 17.52 15.40
CA GLU A 35 7.73 17.74 13.96
C GLU A 35 8.97 17.03 13.40
N ALA A 36 10.04 16.91 14.17
CA ALA A 36 11.23 16.17 13.74
C ALA A 36 10.93 14.67 13.54
N SER A 37 10.08 14.10 14.39
CA SER A 37 9.60 12.72 14.20
C SER A 37 8.73 12.56 12.96
N LEU A 38 7.87 13.55 12.64
CA LEU A 38 7.08 13.55 11.41
C LEU A 38 7.97 13.67 10.17
N ALA A 39 8.94 14.58 10.17
CA ALA A 39 9.89 14.74 9.07
C ALA A 39 10.65 13.44 8.80
N ALA A 40 11.17 12.79 9.85
CA ALA A 40 11.87 11.51 9.72
C ALA A 40 10.95 10.39 9.16
N LEU A 41 9.67 10.35 9.55
CA LEU A 41 8.70 9.41 8.97
C LEU A 41 8.44 9.70 7.50
N TYR A 42 8.34 10.98 7.14
CA TYR A 42 8.18 11.40 5.75
C TYR A 42 9.36 10.93 4.89
N ASP A 43 10.58 11.19 5.31
CA ASP A 43 11.80 10.80 4.60
C ASP A 43 11.92 9.27 4.43
N LEU A 44 11.51 8.51 5.44
CA LEU A 44 11.56 7.04 5.41
C LEU A 44 10.52 6.40 4.50
N HIS A 45 9.35 7.03 4.29
CA HIS A 45 8.19 6.34 3.72
C HIS A 45 7.56 7.03 2.51
N SER A 46 7.79 8.35 2.27
CA SER A 46 7.12 9.09 1.20
C SER A 46 7.41 8.53 -0.18
N HIS A 47 8.67 8.18 -0.46
CA HIS A 47 9.10 7.62 -1.73
C HIS A 47 8.42 6.26 -2.02
N LYS A 48 8.37 5.37 -1.04
CA LYS A 48 7.70 4.07 -1.16
C LYS A 48 6.20 4.22 -1.39
N LEU A 49 5.56 5.11 -0.63
CA LEU A 49 4.15 5.42 -0.78
C LEU A 49 3.86 5.98 -2.19
N PHE A 50 4.67 6.94 -2.65
CA PHE A 50 4.55 7.51 -3.98
C PHE A 50 4.63 6.44 -5.08
N TYR A 51 5.64 5.56 -5.04
CA TYR A 51 5.77 4.50 -6.04
C TYR A 51 4.61 3.51 -6.01
N PHE A 52 4.13 3.14 -4.83
CA PHE A 52 2.94 2.31 -4.71
C PHE A 52 1.73 2.95 -5.37
N LEU A 53 1.47 4.23 -5.09
CA LEU A 53 0.36 4.97 -5.68
C LEU A 53 0.54 5.15 -7.19
N LYS A 54 1.77 5.42 -7.67
CA LYS A 54 2.12 5.56 -9.09
C LYS A 54 1.89 4.29 -9.90
N VAL A 55 2.19 3.12 -9.32
CA VAL A 55 1.90 1.82 -9.96
C VAL A 55 0.39 1.62 -10.15
N LEU A 56 -0.44 2.20 -9.28
CA LEU A 56 -1.89 2.07 -9.29
C LEU A 56 -2.62 3.20 -10.05
N SER A 57 -1.91 4.27 -10.40
CA SER A 57 -2.45 5.45 -11.08
C SER A 57 -1.40 6.03 -12.05
N ASP A 58 -1.47 7.29 -12.37
CA ASP A 58 -0.42 8.06 -13.03
C ASP A 58 0.43 8.87 -12.03
N SER A 59 1.49 9.52 -12.52
CA SER A 59 2.43 10.29 -11.69
C SER A 59 1.76 11.47 -10.99
N THR A 60 0.89 12.20 -11.70
CA THR A 60 0.22 13.41 -11.21
C THR A 60 -0.77 13.07 -10.09
N VAL A 61 -1.60 12.04 -10.33
CA VAL A 61 -2.52 11.54 -9.31
C VAL A 61 -1.75 10.98 -8.10
N ALA A 62 -0.65 10.25 -8.34
CA ALA A 62 0.15 9.69 -7.25
C ALA A 62 0.76 10.78 -6.36
N GLU A 63 1.25 11.89 -6.92
CA GLU A 63 1.80 13.02 -6.17
C GLU A 63 0.72 13.66 -5.27
N ASP A 64 -0.44 13.97 -5.84
CA ASP A 64 -1.56 14.56 -5.09
C ASP A 64 -2.05 13.60 -3.98
N MET A 65 -2.23 12.32 -4.30
CA MET A 65 -2.66 11.33 -3.32
C MET A 65 -1.63 11.11 -2.23
N CYS A 66 -0.35 11.18 -2.54
CA CYS A 66 0.73 11.11 -1.55
C CYS A 66 0.64 12.30 -0.58
N GLN A 67 0.51 13.52 -1.08
CA GLN A 67 0.34 14.72 -0.25
C GLN A 67 -0.90 14.63 0.64
N ARG A 68 -2.04 14.29 0.07
CA ARG A 68 -3.31 14.12 0.81
C ARG A 68 -3.21 13.02 1.87
N THR A 69 -2.44 11.97 1.60
CA THR A 69 -2.21 10.90 2.57
C THR A 69 -1.46 11.42 3.79
N TRP A 70 -0.39 12.21 3.58
CA TRP A 70 0.36 12.81 4.69
C TRP A 70 -0.46 13.83 5.48
N ILE A 71 -1.31 14.62 4.83
CA ILE A 71 -2.28 15.49 5.52
C ILE A 71 -3.19 14.65 6.42
N LYS A 72 -3.74 13.53 5.91
CA LYS A 72 -4.57 12.62 6.72
C LYS A 72 -3.79 11.95 7.87
N VAL A 73 -2.50 11.67 7.70
CA VAL A 73 -1.63 11.19 8.79
C VAL A 73 -1.54 12.23 9.91
N ILE A 74 -1.36 13.50 9.55
CA ILE A 74 -1.29 14.62 10.51
C ILE A 74 -2.60 14.79 11.26
N GLU A 75 -3.72 14.83 10.54
CA GLU A 75 -5.06 15.00 11.11
C GLU A 75 -5.46 13.84 12.02
N ASN A 76 -5.13 12.62 11.62
CA ASN A 76 -5.54 11.40 12.31
C ASN A 76 -4.45 10.77 13.18
N ARG A 77 -3.40 11.53 13.53
CA ARG A 77 -2.25 11.03 14.31
C ARG A 77 -2.67 10.34 15.61
N HIS A 78 -3.75 10.81 16.24
CA HIS A 78 -4.30 10.29 17.48
C HIS A 78 -4.94 8.90 17.35
N LEU A 79 -5.24 8.45 16.13
CA LEU A 79 -5.80 7.13 15.86
C LEU A 79 -4.73 6.03 15.79
N PHE A 80 -3.46 6.42 15.66
CA PHE A 80 -2.36 5.44 15.65
C PHE A 80 -2.12 4.90 17.06
N LYS A 81 -2.12 3.58 17.20
CA LYS A 81 -2.00 2.91 18.50
C LYS A 81 -0.67 2.18 18.64
N SER A 82 -0.23 2.04 19.89
CA SER A 82 0.92 1.19 20.19
C SER A 82 0.64 -0.26 19.77
N GLY A 83 1.56 -0.83 19.01
CA GLY A 83 1.43 -2.18 18.45
C GLY A 83 0.96 -2.22 16.99
N ASP A 84 0.47 -1.11 16.44
CA ASP A 84 0.18 -0.99 15.02
C ASP A 84 1.50 -0.94 14.21
N ASN A 85 1.47 -1.44 12.98
CA ASN A 85 2.55 -1.26 12.01
C ASN A 85 2.32 0.07 11.27
N PHE A 86 3.25 1.03 11.44
CA PHE A 86 3.10 2.37 10.84
C PHE A 86 3.02 2.31 9.32
N GLN A 87 3.88 1.53 8.67
CA GLN A 87 3.89 1.42 7.21
C GLN A 87 2.56 0.86 6.69
N ALA A 88 2.02 -0.20 7.32
CA ALA A 88 0.73 -0.76 6.93
C ALA A 88 -0.43 0.23 7.14
N TRP A 89 -0.38 1.01 8.23
CA TRP A 89 -1.36 2.06 8.50
C TRP A 89 -1.30 3.18 7.46
N LEU A 90 -0.10 3.67 7.12
CA LEU A 90 0.15 4.68 6.10
C LEU A 90 -0.39 4.23 4.73
N PHE A 91 -0.03 3.01 4.30
CA PHE A 91 -0.46 2.45 3.01
C PHE A 91 -1.98 2.21 2.96
N THR A 92 -2.60 1.88 4.10
CA THR A 92 -4.07 1.79 4.20
C THR A 92 -4.72 3.15 3.94
N ILE A 93 -4.17 4.24 4.51
CA ILE A 93 -4.67 5.60 4.28
C ILE A 93 -4.47 5.98 2.81
N GLY A 94 -3.28 5.77 2.25
CA GLY A 94 -2.95 6.09 0.86
C GLY A 94 -3.86 5.37 -0.13
N ARG A 95 -4.03 4.07 0.05
CA ARG A 95 -4.96 3.26 -0.75
C ARG A 95 -6.39 3.77 -0.71
N ARG A 96 -6.90 4.07 0.48
CA ARG A 96 -8.28 4.61 0.65
C ARG A 96 -8.40 5.96 -0.04
N THR A 97 -7.41 6.83 0.11
CA THR A 97 -7.39 8.16 -0.54
C THR A 97 -7.45 8.02 -2.06
N LEU A 98 -6.70 7.11 -2.64
CA LEU A 98 -6.71 6.84 -4.08
C LEU A 98 -8.05 6.27 -4.56
N ILE A 99 -8.63 5.30 -3.85
CA ILE A 99 -9.94 4.72 -4.20
C ILE A 99 -11.04 5.77 -4.12
N ASP A 100 -11.01 6.64 -3.11
CA ASP A 100 -12.01 7.70 -2.95
C ASP A 100 -11.90 8.72 -4.09
N GLU A 101 -10.69 9.04 -4.56
CA GLU A 101 -10.47 9.90 -5.72
C GLU A 101 -11.04 9.26 -7.00
N PHE A 102 -10.77 7.99 -7.25
CA PHE A 102 -11.35 7.28 -8.40
C PHE A 102 -12.88 7.27 -8.36
N ARG A 103 -13.48 7.03 -7.19
CA ARG A 103 -14.93 7.06 -7.04
C ARG A 103 -15.52 8.45 -7.28
N LYS A 104 -14.80 9.50 -6.87
CA LYS A 104 -15.21 10.89 -7.11
C LYS A 104 -15.17 11.22 -8.60
N ASN A 105 -14.10 10.87 -9.29
CA ASN A 105 -13.93 11.11 -10.72
C ASN A 105 -14.97 10.33 -11.54
N ALA A 106 -15.23 9.06 -11.20
CA ALA A 106 -16.31 8.29 -11.81
C ALA A 106 -17.69 8.97 -11.68
N LYS A 107 -18.00 9.53 -10.52
CA LYS A 107 -19.27 10.27 -10.31
C LYS A 107 -19.35 11.57 -11.10
N LEU A 108 -18.23 12.22 -11.37
CA LEU A 108 -18.18 13.45 -12.17
C LEU A 108 -18.36 13.17 -13.67
N GLU A 109 -17.86 12.04 -14.15
CA GLU A 109 -18.02 11.60 -15.54
C GLU A 109 -19.42 11.04 -15.82
N PHE A 110 -20.09 10.46 -14.82
CA PHE A 110 -21.41 9.84 -14.91
C PHE A 110 -22.50 10.66 -14.16
N ASN A 111 -22.85 11.78 -14.71
CA ASN A 111 -24.01 12.53 -14.24
C ASN A 111 -25.34 11.96 -14.81
N ASN A 112 -25.44 10.62 -14.94
CA ASN A 112 -26.70 9.90 -15.15
C ASN A 112 -26.55 8.39 -14.91
N GLU A 113 -27.35 7.91 -13.96
CA GLU A 113 -27.84 6.55 -13.74
C GLU A 113 -26.92 5.34 -13.93
N ALA A 114 -26.73 4.61 -12.84
CA ALA A 114 -26.10 3.29 -12.67
C ALA A 114 -24.70 3.25 -12.04
N VAL A 115 -24.63 3.58 -10.74
CA VAL A 115 -23.35 3.55 -9.97
C VAL A 115 -23.11 2.20 -9.28
N GLU A 116 -23.92 1.17 -9.45
CA GLU A 116 -23.76 -0.08 -8.67
C GLU A 116 -22.88 -1.17 -9.31
N SER A 117 -22.45 -1.05 -10.56
CA SER A 117 -21.65 -2.11 -11.20
C SER A 117 -20.44 -1.66 -12.01
N PHE A 118 -19.98 -0.41 -11.84
CA PHE A 118 -18.83 0.04 -12.62
C PHE A 118 -17.53 -0.56 -12.05
N SER A 119 -16.94 -1.46 -12.81
CA SER A 119 -15.68 -2.11 -12.45
C SER A 119 -14.58 -1.06 -12.41
N LEU A 120 -13.90 -0.95 -11.26
CA LEU A 120 -12.68 -0.14 -11.06
C LEU A 120 -11.64 -0.35 -12.18
N SER A 121 -11.74 -1.46 -12.93
CA SER A 121 -10.87 -1.80 -14.07
C SER A 121 -11.11 -0.94 -15.32
N GLU A 122 -12.29 -0.34 -15.50
CA GLU A 122 -12.56 0.51 -16.66
C GLU A 122 -12.07 1.95 -16.48
N LEU A 123 -12.09 2.46 -15.24
CA LEU A 123 -11.51 3.77 -14.91
C LEU A 123 -9.99 3.82 -15.10
N LEU A 124 -9.33 2.67 -15.00
CA LEU A 124 -7.87 2.56 -15.08
C LEU A 124 -7.35 2.41 -16.50
N LYS A 125 -8.20 2.19 -17.50
CA LYS A 125 -7.79 2.09 -18.93
C LYS A 125 -7.35 3.43 -19.51
N ASN A 126 -7.71 4.56 -18.87
CA ASN A 126 -7.42 5.90 -19.39
C ASN A 126 -6.15 6.54 -18.79
N ALA A 127 -5.51 5.90 -17.81
CA ALA A 127 -4.26 6.39 -17.21
C ALA A 127 -3.04 5.85 -17.97
N GLN A 128 -2.86 6.22 -19.23
CA GLN A 128 -1.62 6.02 -19.94
C GLN A 128 -0.77 7.29 -19.86
N SER A 129 0.38 7.21 -19.22
CA SER A 129 1.39 8.24 -19.30
C SER A 129 2.81 7.67 -19.31
N SER A 130 3.53 8.17 -20.28
CA SER A 130 4.92 8.01 -20.62
C SER A 130 5.90 8.38 -19.51
N VAL A 131 7.01 7.65 -19.38
CA VAL A 131 8.28 8.21 -18.87
C VAL A 131 9.43 7.60 -19.62
N GLU A 132 10.18 8.44 -20.32
CA GLU A 132 11.52 8.19 -20.81
C GLU A 132 12.51 8.32 -19.63
N ASP A 133 13.45 7.37 -19.48
CA ASP A 133 14.88 7.63 -19.38
C ASP A 133 15.71 6.41 -18.97
N ASP A 134 16.87 6.31 -19.67
CA ASP A 134 18.09 5.54 -19.44
C ASP A 134 18.27 4.17 -20.13
N VAL A 135 19.17 4.17 -21.13
CA VAL A 135 19.17 3.42 -22.39
C VAL A 135 19.79 2.00 -22.40
N ALA A 136 20.21 1.33 -21.36
CA ALA A 136 20.63 -0.08 -21.52
C ALA A 136 20.26 -0.99 -20.35
N LYS A 137 20.23 -0.49 -19.15
CA LYS A 137 19.51 -1.10 -18.02
C LYS A 137 18.03 -0.68 -18.00
N GLY A 138 17.69 0.28 -18.85
CA GLY A 138 16.37 0.83 -19.06
C GLY A 138 15.43 -0.16 -19.72
N ILE A 139 15.86 -0.86 -20.76
CA ILE A 139 14.99 -1.73 -21.58
C ILE A 139 14.35 -2.85 -20.72
N GLU A 140 15.11 -3.51 -19.86
CA GLU A 140 14.55 -4.56 -18.99
C GLU A 140 13.58 -3.98 -17.94
N LYS A 141 13.89 -2.79 -17.40
CA LYS A 141 13.00 -2.10 -16.45
C LYS A 141 11.72 -1.59 -17.10
N ASP A 142 11.83 -1.03 -18.30
CA ASP A 142 10.69 -0.49 -19.05
C ASP A 142 9.78 -1.60 -19.52
N VAL A 143 10.34 -2.70 -19.97
CA VAL A 143 9.61 -3.92 -20.32
C VAL A 143 8.88 -4.49 -19.10
N PHE A 144 9.56 -4.63 -17.98
CA PHE A 144 8.95 -5.12 -16.74
C PHE A 144 7.84 -4.19 -16.24
N LYS A 145 8.06 -2.86 -16.30
CA LYS A 145 7.06 -1.85 -15.97
C LYS A 145 5.84 -1.97 -16.87
N ALA A 146 6.03 -2.08 -18.19
CA ALA A 146 4.94 -2.25 -19.14
C ALA A 146 4.14 -3.55 -18.88
N CYS A 147 4.79 -4.63 -18.46
CA CYS A 147 4.12 -5.86 -18.05
C CYS A 147 3.29 -5.66 -16.77
N ILE A 148 3.82 -4.92 -15.78
CA ILE A 148 3.06 -4.60 -14.55
C ILE A 148 1.83 -3.74 -14.89
N GLU A 149 1.96 -2.78 -15.79
CA GLU A 149 0.86 -1.90 -16.20
C GLU A 149 -0.31 -2.68 -16.83
N GLN A 150 -0.05 -3.80 -17.50
CA GLN A 150 -1.06 -4.68 -18.08
C GLN A 150 -1.78 -5.57 -17.06
N LEU A 151 -1.31 -5.68 -15.83
CA LEU A 151 -1.97 -6.48 -14.81
C LEU A 151 -3.32 -5.87 -14.40
N PRO A 152 -4.35 -6.69 -14.13
CA PRO A 152 -5.57 -6.21 -13.48
C PRO A 152 -5.29 -5.50 -12.16
N TYR A 153 -6.01 -4.41 -11.89
CA TYR A 153 -5.79 -3.54 -10.71
C TYR A 153 -5.56 -4.31 -9.41
N LYS A 154 -6.45 -5.25 -9.07
CA LYS A 154 -6.35 -6.02 -7.82
C LYS A 154 -5.12 -6.93 -7.74
N GLN A 155 -4.62 -7.39 -8.89
CA GLN A 155 -3.38 -8.17 -8.97
C GLN A 155 -2.17 -7.26 -8.82
N LYS A 156 -2.18 -6.13 -9.52
CA LYS A 156 -1.17 -5.07 -9.45
C LYS A 156 -1.02 -4.55 -8.03
N GLU A 157 -2.14 -4.23 -7.37
CA GLU A 157 -2.18 -3.77 -5.97
C GLU A 157 -1.55 -4.78 -5.01
N ALA A 158 -1.98 -6.04 -5.05
CA ALA A 158 -1.46 -7.07 -4.15
C ALA A 158 0.03 -7.36 -4.38
N LEU A 159 0.47 -7.38 -5.64
CA LEU A 159 1.86 -7.61 -6.01
C LEU A 159 2.77 -6.45 -5.58
N SER A 160 2.34 -5.20 -5.79
CA SER A 160 3.09 -4.00 -5.36
C SER A 160 3.29 -3.97 -3.85
N LEU A 161 2.26 -4.29 -3.07
CA LEU A 161 2.37 -4.40 -1.62
C LEU A 161 3.33 -5.54 -1.20
N GLN A 162 3.37 -6.65 -1.95
CA GLN A 162 4.34 -7.72 -1.70
C GLN A 162 5.78 -7.24 -1.95
N PHE A 163 6.02 -6.45 -2.99
CA PHE A 163 7.34 -5.86 -3.29
C PHE A 163 7.78 -4.86 -2.21
N GLU A 164 6.84 -4.15 -1.58
CA GLU A 164 7.14 -3.30 -0.41
C GLU A 164 7.43 -4.07 0.88
N GLY A 165 7.39 -5.41 0.83
CA GLY A 165 7.77 -6.28 1.93
C GLY A 165 6.64 -6.62 2.90
N PHE A 166 5.39 -6.28 2.60
CA PHE A 166 4.25 -6.66 3.43
C PHE A 166 3.99 -8.17 3.41
N SER A 167 3.68 -8.71 4.56
CA SER A 167 3.17 -10.08 4.70
C SER A 167 1.78 -10.23 4.09
N LEU A 168 1.39 -11.46 3.74
CA LEU A 168 0.04 -11.74 3.21
C LEU A 168 -1.08 -11.26 4.15
N ALA A 169 -0.86 -11.29 5.47
CA ALA A 169 -1.84 -10.82 6.45
C ALA A 169 -1.97 -9.29 6.42
N GLU A 170 -0.86 -8.56 6.32
CA GLU A 170 -0.85 -7.11 6.20
C GLU A 170 -1.47 -6.66 4.87
N ILE A 171 -1.13 -7.32 3.76
CA ILE A 171 -1.75 -7.04 2.45
C ILE A 171 -3.27 -7.26 2.51
N ALA A 172 -3.71 -8.34 3.13
CA ALA A 172 -5.14 -8.63 3.33
C ALA A 172 -5.84 -7.51 4.10
N ALA A 173 -5.22 -7.02 5.19
CA ALA A 173 -5.73 -5.91 5.99
C ALA A 173 -5.76 -4.59 5.19
N ILE A 174 -4.68 -4.26 4.47
CA ILE A 174 -4.60 -3.05 3.62
C ILE A 174 -5.65 -3.09 2.52
N CYS A 175 -5.80 -4.22 1.82
CA CYS A 175 -6.72 -4.39 0.70
C CYS A 175 -8.17 -4.59 1.13
N GLY A 176 -8.44 -4.89 2.41
CA GLY A 176 -9.78 -5.27 2.88
C GLY A 176 -10.28 -6.56 2.23
N ALA A 177 -9.42 -7.58 2.15
CA ALA A 177 -9.70 -8.84 1.47
C ALA A 177 -9.23 -10.03 2.31
N GLU A 178 -9.75 -11.22 2.02
CA GLU A 178 -9.31 -12.47 2.64
C GLU A 178 -7.86 -12.82 2.24
N LYS A 179 -7.11 -13.41 3.16
CA LYS A 179 -5.70 -13.81 2.94
C LYS A 179 -5.54 -14.77 1.75
N GLU A 180 -6.45 -15.71 1.57
CA GLU A 180 -6.43 -16.65 0.43
C GLU A 180 -6.73 -15.93 -0.89
N THR A 181 -7.57 -14.90 -0.86
CA THR A 181 -7.81 -14.03 -2.02
C THR A 181 -6.53 -13.30 -2.43
N ILE A 182 -5.79 -12.74 -1.46
CA ILE A 182 -4.51 -12.07 -1.72
C ILE A 182 -3.48 -13.04 -2.29
N LYS A 183 -3.34 -14.22 -1.71
CA LYS A 183 -2.45 -15.27 -2.21
C LYS A 183 -2.75 -15.64 -3.66
N THR A 184 -4.02 -15.76 -3.99
CA THR A 184 -4.49 -16.07 -5.35
C THR A 184 -4.18 -14.92 -6.31
N ARG A 185 -4.43 -13.65 -5.93
CA ARG A 185 -4.13 -12.47 -6.75
C ARG A 185 -2.63 -12.38 -7.06
N ILE A 186 -1.77 -12.58 -6.05
CA ILE A 186 -0.32 -12.55 -6.22
C ILE A 186 0.15 -13.70 -7.13
N ARG A 187 -0.40 -14.90 -6.97
CA ARG A 187 -0.07 -16.03 -7.85
C ARG A 187 -0.40 -15.69 -9.31
N TYR A 188 -1.62 -15.27 -9.59
CA TYR A 188 -2.02 -14.91 -10.96
C TYR A 188 -1.20 -13.74 -11.52
N ALA A 189 -0.87 -12.74 -10.70
CA ALA A 189 0.00 -11.65 -11.12
C ALA A 189 1.38 -12.17 -11.58
N LYS A 190 1.98 -13.07 -10.80
CA LYS A 190 3.28 -13.68 -11.12
C LYS A 190 3.23 -14.56 -12.37
N ASP A 191 2.18 -15.37 -12.50
CA ASP A 191 1.97 -16.23 -13.67
C ASP A 191 1.78 -15.39 -14.95
N SER A 192 1.00 -14.31 -14.87
CA SER A 192 0.82 -13.38 -15.99
C SER A 192 2.10 -12.67 -16.37
N LEU A 193 2.88 -12.16 -15.40
CA LEU A 193 4.17 -11.53 -15.67
C LEU A 193 5.14 -12.51 -16.33
N LYS A 194 5.24 -13.74 -15.82
CA LYS A 194 6.07 -14.78 -16.42
C LYS A 194 5.72 -15.01 -17.88
N THR A 195 4.43 -15.19 -18.16
CA THR A 195 3.93 -15.41 -19.55
C THR A 195 4.20 -14.22 -20.46
N MET A 196 4.10 -12.98 -19.96
CA MET A 196 4.39 -11.78 -20.75
C MET A 196 5.90 -11.66 -21.05
N LEU A 197 6.75 -11.93 -20.07
CA LEU A 197 8.21 -11.86 -20.22
C LEU A 197 8.78 -12.98 -21.11
N GLU A 198 8.15 -14.16 -21.14
CA GLU A 198 8.56 -15.27 -22.01
C GLU A 198 8.21 -15.05 -23.50
N LYS A 199 7.39 -14.05 -23.82
CA LYS A 199 6.98 -13.69 -25.20
C LYS A 199 7.79 -12.56 -25.82
N LEU A 200 8.72 -12.01 -25.08
CA LEU A 200 9.62 -10.93 -25.48
C LEU A 200 10.97 -11.44 -25.92
#